data_9d6e43ce77685cf9de0629bab26205a2
#
_entry.id   9d6e43ce77685cf9de0629bab26205a2
#
_cell.length_a   1.000
_cell.length_b   1.000
_cell.length_c   1.000
_cell.angle_alpha   90.00
_cell.angle_beta   90.00
_cell.angle_gamma   90.00
#
_symmetry.space_group_name_H-M   'P 1'
#
loop_
_entity.id
_entity.type
_entity.pdbx_description
1 polymer ?
#
loop_
_entity_poly.entity_id
_entity_poly.type
_entity_poly.pdbx_seq_one_letter_code
_entity_poly.pdbx_strand_id
1 'polypeptide(L)'
;MLFKKKVIMAVIMSVVASAVAVTVYFTWFKPSDFKPQWTDSFIQLPPPETLGTMSVEEAIQRRRSIRSYTSDPLSLQDVSQLLWAAQGITDSARNLRAAPSAGATYPLEVYIVVGNNSMTGLADGLYRYDPHGHRLEHVLKGDLRSSLAEAALGQTWIKEAPINIIIAAVYERTTARYGERGIRYVHMEAGHAAQNLYLQATARGLGMVVVGAFHDDQIQELLRLPTDQKPLYIIPVGHPRS
;
A
#
# COMPACT_ATOMS: atom_id res chain seq x y z
N MET A 1 11.60 59.58 22.05
CA MET A 1 10.88 58.57 22.90
C MET A 1 9.65 57.99 22.25
N LEU A 2 8.90 58.76 21.44
CA LEU A 2 7.69 58.23 20.71
C LEU A 2 7.99 57.22 19.59
N PHE A 3 9.13 57.32 18.92
CA PHE A 3 9.49 56.41 17.81
C PHE A 3 9.77 54.97 18.27
N LYS A 4 10.47 54.81 19.43
CA LYS A 4 10.74 53.50 20.03
C LYS A 4 9.44 52.79 20.46
N LYS A 5 8.45 53.54 21.00
CA LYS A 5 7.14 52.96 21.39
C LYS A 5 6.34 52.43 20.18
N LYS A 6 6.38 53.14 19.04
CA LYS A 6 5.68 52.72 17.79
C LYS A 6 6.31 51.44 17.19
N VAL A 7 7.65 51.34 17.20
CA VAL A 7 8.35 50.15 16.72
C VAL A 7 8.08 48.91 17.60
N ILE A 8 8.12 49.09 18.92
CA ILE A 8 7.80 47.99 19.87
C ILE A 8 6.35 47.53 19.70
N MET A 9 5.40 48.44 19.54
CA MET A 9 3.99 48.10 19.34
C MET A 9 3.74 47.39 18.01
N ALA A 10 4.45 47.75 16.92
CA ALA A 10 4.37 47.08 15.63
C ALA A 10 4.93 45.65 15.69
N VAL A 11 6.04 45.42 16.40
CA VAL A 11 6.62 44.09 16.63
C VAL A 11 5.70 43.18 17.49
N ILE A 12 5.10 43.72 18.53
CA ILE A 12 4.16 42.99 19.38
C ILE A 12 2.92 42.61 18.58
N MET A 13 2.36 43.49 17.77
CA MET A 13 1.21 43.17 16.90
C MET A 13 1.53 42.12 15.85
N SER A 14 2.74 42.13 15.28
CA SER A 14 3.17 41.10 14.32
C SER A 14 3.32 39.73 14.98
N VAL A 15 3.88 39.64 16.17
CA VAL A 15 4.02 38.39 16.92
C VAL A 15 2.66 37.83 17.35
N VAL A 16 1.74 38.70 17.80
CA VAL A 16 0.39 38.30 18.16
C VAL A 16 -0.40 37.83 16.97
N ALA A 17 -0.30 38.50 15.81
CA ALA A 17 -0.95 38.08 14.58
C ALA A 17 -0.42 36.71 14.08
N SER A 18 0.89 36.48 14.18
CA SER A 18 1.51 35.19 13.84
C SER A 18 1.06 34.08 14.80
N ALA A 19 0.99 34.37 16.10
CA ALA A 19 0.53 33.39 17.12
C ALA A 19 -0.97 33.04 16.92
N VAL A 20 -1.81 34.02 16.59
CA VAL A 20 -3.24 33.81 16.30
C VAL A 20 -3.40 32.98 15.00
N ALA A 21 -2.63 33.30 13.95
CA ALA A 21 -2.66 32.54 12.71
C ALA A 21 -2.24 31.07 12.90
N VAL A 22 -1.19 30.82 13.68
CA VAL A 22 -0.74 29.47 14.03
C VAL A 22 -1.81 28.74 14.88
N THR A 23 -2.42 29.42 15.85
CA THR A 23 -3.47 28.82 16.68
C THR A 23 -4.73 28.52 15.88
N VAL A 24 -5.14 29.42 14.96
CA VAL A 24 -6.28 29.20 14.05
C VAL A 24 -5.96 28.03 13.09
N TYR A 25 -4.74 27.97 12.54
CA TYR A 25 -4.32 26.87 11.70
C TYR A 25 -4.39 25.53 12.45
N PHE A 26 -3.89 25.43 13.69
CA PHE A 26 -3.95 24.22 14.53
C PHE A 26 -5.36 23.88 15.01
N THR A 27 -6.28 24.84 15.17
CA THR A 27 -7.66 24.56 15.59
C THR A 27 -8.57 24.16 14.43
N TRP A 28 -8.26 24.58 13.18
CA TRP A 28 -9.01 24.19 11.97
C TRP A 28 -8.44 22.94 11.29
N PHE A 29 -7.15 22.66 11.45
CA PHE A 29 -6.51 21.40 11.05
C PHE A 29 -6.31 20.51 12.27
N LYS A 30 -7.38 20.11 12.96
CA LYS A 30 -7.31 18.86 13.69
C LYS A 30 -7.07 17.77 12.65
N PRO A 31 -6.03 16.89 12.82
CA PRO A 31 -6.02 15.63 12.10
C PRO A 31 -7.39 15.00 12.38
N SER A 32 -8.23 14.90 11.35
CA SER A 32 -9.50 14.20 11.52
C SER A 32 -9.13 12.83 12.03
N ASP A 33 -9.75 12.37 13.12
CA ASP A 33 -9.83 10.97 13.50
C ASP A 33 -10.61 10.25 12.38
N PHE A 34 -9.99 10.16 11.21
CA PHE A 34 -10.55 9.47 10.07
C PHE A 34 -10.50 7.99 10.40
N LYS A 35 -11.60 7.51 10.98
CA LYS A 35 -11.90 6.09 10.99
C LYS A 35 -12.36 5.75 9.58
N PRO A 36 -11.63 4.89 8.84
CA PRO A 36 -12.10 4.43 7.55
C PRO A 36 -13.53 3.93 7.71
N GLN A 37 -14.48 4.51 6.95
CA GLN A 37 -15.82 3.95 6.88
C GLN A 37 -15.70 2.69 6.01
N TRP A 38 -15.46 1.56 6.66
CA TRP A 38 -15.56 0.25 6.03
C TRP A 38 -17.01 0.10 5.55
N THR A 39 -17.22 0.01 4.26
CA THR A 39 -18.53 -0.41 3.75
C THR A 39 -18.66 -1.89 4.11
N ASP A 40 -19.80 -2.33 4.63
CA ASP A 40 -20.05 -3.73 5.03
C ASP A 40 -19.98 -4.75 3.87
N SER A 41 -19.55 -4.34 2.70
CA SER A 41 -19.39 -5.17 1.52
C SER A 41 -17.93 -5.65 1.39
N PHE A 42 -17.69 -6.90 1.67
CA PHE A 42 -16.47 -7.61 1.34
C PHE A 42 -16.69 -8.50 0.10
N ILE A 43 -15.60 -8.73 -0.63
CA ILE A 43 -15.59 -9.60 -1.80
C ILE A 43 -14.75 -10.82 -1.43
N GLN A 44 -15.40 -11.99 -1.40
CA GLN A 44 -14.71 -13.24 -1.14
C GLN A 44 -13.79 -13.55 -2.31
N LEU A 45 -12.52 -13.79 -2.02
CA LEU A 45 -11.55 -14.24 -3.01
C LEU A 45 -11.68 -15.73 -3.25
N PRO A 46 -11.42 -16.20 -4.49
CA PRO A 46 -11.29 -17.63 -4.76
C PRO A 46 -10.19 -18.25 -3.88
N PRO A 47 -10.31 -19.53 -3.50
CA PRO A 47 -9.26 -20.17 -2.73
C PRO A 47 -7.94 -20.20 -3.50
N PRO A 48 -6.78 -20.02 -2.83
CA PRO A 48 -5.49 -20.04 -3.48
C PRO A 48 -5.14 -21.44 -3.98
N GLU A 49 -4.48 -21.51 -5.13
CA GLU A 49 -3.90 -22.72 -5.68
C GLU A 49 -2.56 -23.00 -4.97
N THR A 50 -2.42 -24.18 -4.42
CA THR A 50 -1.20 -24.62 -3.71
C THR A 50 -0.29 -25.51 -4.54
N LEU A 51 -0.74 -25.88 -5.75
CA LEU A 51 0.03 -26.62 -6.74
C LEU A 51 0.12 -25.80 -8.01
N GLY A 52 1.33 -25.52 -8.46
CA GLY A 52 1.62 -24.81 -9.70
C GLY A 52 2.32 -25.71 -10.72
N THR A 53 2.40 -25.26 -11.96
CA THR A 53 3.09 -25.96 -13.07
C THR A 53 4.54 -25.49 -13.25
N MET A 54 4.89 -24.29 -12.76
CA MET A 54 6.24 -23.74 -12.81
C MET A 54 7.01 -24.05 -11.54
N SER A 55 8.25 -24.54 -11.65
CA SER A 55 9.07 -24.74 -10.47
C SER A 55 9.56 -23.42 -9.87
N VAL A 56 9.97 -23.44 -8.59
CA VAL A 56 10.55 -22.28 -7.91
C VAL A 56 11.84 -21.82 -8.64
N GLU A 57 12.66 -22.75 -9.08
CA GLU A 57 13.91 -22.48 -9.81
C GLU A 57 13.61 -21.76 -11.13
N GLU A 58 12.60 -22.22 -11.86
CA GLU A 58 12.19 -21.60 -13.11
C GLU A 58 11.61 -20.20 -12.88
N ALA A 59 10.79 -20.01 -11.83
CA ALA A 59 10.26 -18.71 -11.47
C ALA A 59 11.38 -17.72 -11.09
N ILE A 60 12.37 -18.17 -10.32
CA ILE A 60 13.56 -17.37 -9.97
C ILE A 60 14.33 -17.00 -11.23
N GLN A 61 14.55 -17.93 -12.14
CA GLN A 61 15.31 -17.71 -13.38
C GLN A 61 14.60 -16.72 -14.32
N ARG A 62 13.26 -16.83 -14.44
CA ARG A 62 12.46 -16.01 -15.37
C ARG A 62 12.07 -14.65 -14.83
N ARG A 63 11.98 -14.48 -13.52
CA ARG A 63 11.55 -13.23 -12.89
C ARG A 63 12.32 -12.01 -13.42
N ARG A 64 11.58 -11.01 -13.89
CA ARG A 64 12.11 -9.68 -14.29
C ARG A 64 11.23 -8.58 -13.71
N SER A 65 11.80 -7.38 -13.57
CA SER A 65 11.05 -6.16 -13.27
C SER A 65 10.44 -5.63 -14.56
N ILE A 66 9.13 -5.81 -14.71
CA ILE A 66 8.35 -5.42 -15.89
C ILE A 66 7.68 -4.08 -15.62
N ARG A 67 7.76 -3.17 -16.59
CA ARG A 67 7.21 -1.81 -16.52
C ARG A 67 6.36 -1.44 -17.73
N SER A 68 5.95 -2.43 -18.52
CA SER A 68 5.09 -2.23 -19.69
C SER A 68 4.02 -3.31 -19.68
N TYR A 69 2.77 -2.90 -19.69
CA TYR A 69 1.62 -3.79 -19.52
C TYR A 69 0.66 -3.64 -20.70
N THR A 70 -0.09 -4.69 -20.99
CA THR A 70 -1.27 -4.61 -21.87
C THR A 70 -2.46 -4.04 -21.07
N SER A 71 -3.53 -3.71 -21.76
CA SER A 71 -4.79 -3.30 -21.14
C SER A 71 -5.70 -4.47 -20.73
N ASP A 72 -5.23 -5.70 -20.91
CA ASP A 72 -6.02 -6.89 -20.60
C ASP A 72 -6.33 -6.96 -19.10
N PRO A 73 -7.60 -7.20 -18.73
CA PRO A 73 -8.00 -7.26 -17.33
C PRO A 73 -7.42 -8.49 -16.63
N LEU A 74 -7.09 -8.35 -15.36
CA LEU A 74 -6.72 -9.46 -14.49
C LEU A 74 -7.96 -10.20 -14.01
N SER A 75 -7.82 -11.50 -13.77
CA SER A 75 -8.86 -12.29 -13.13
C SER A 75 -8.84 -12.14 -11.60
N LEU A 76 -9.98 -12.41 -10.97
CA LEU A 76 -10.05 -12.43 -9.50
C LEU A 76 -9.16 -13.54 -8.91
N GLN A 77 -8.94 -14.63 -9.66
CA GLN A 77 -8.03 -15.73 -9.28
C GLN A 77 -6.57 -15.26 -9.28
N ASP A 78 -6.15 -14.42 -10.24
CA ASP A 78 -4.79 -13.86 -10.27
C ASP A 78 -4.53 -13.00 -9.04
N VAL A 79 -5.48 -12.12 -8.72
CA VAL A 79 -5.37 -11.24 -7.53
C VAL A 79 -5.39 -12.05 -6.25
N SER A 80 -6.29 -13.04 -6.13
CA SER A 80 -6.34 -13.95 -4.99
C SER A 80 -4.99 -14.59 -4.73
N GLN A 81 -4.40 -15.15 -5.78
CA GLN A 81 -3.13 -15.85 -5.71
C GLN A 81 -1.97 -14.94 -5.29
N LEU A 82 -1.93 -13.73 -5.84
CA LEU A 82 -0.91 -12.73 -5.50
C LEU A 82 -1.04 -12.28 -4.03
N LEU A 83 -2.24 -11.96 -3.57
CA LEU A 83 -2.47 -11.52 -2.19
C LEU A 83 -2.16 -12.63 -1.18
N TRP A 84 -2.52 -13.88 -1.51
CA TRP A 84 -2.14 -15.04 -0.70
C TRP A 84 -0.63 -15.22 -0.64
N ALA A 85 0.08 -15.11 -1.75
CA ALA A 85 1.54 -15.20 -1.78
C ALA A 85 2.22 -14.10 -0.94
N ALA A 86 1.63 -12.90 -0.87
CA ALA A 86 2.14 -11.81 -0.05
C ALA A 86 1.95 -12.05 1.44
N GLN A 87 0.70 -12.29 1.89
CA GLN A 87 0.33 -12.29 3.31
C GLN A 87 -0.77 -13.32 3.65
N GLY A 88 -1.11 -14.25 2.76
CA GLY A 88 -2.11 -15.27 3.01
C GLY A 88 -1.72 -16.21 4.13
N ILE A 89 -2.72 -16.75 4.83
CA ILE A 89 -2.52 -17.73 5.90
C ILE A 89 -2.23 -19.09 5.26
N THR A 90 -1.09 -19.69 5.63
CA THR A 90 -0.64 -20.99 5.16
C THR A 90 -0.77 -22.08 6.22
N ASP A 91 -0.91 -21.70 7.49
CA ASP A 91 -1.17 -22.58 8.62
C ASP A 91 -2.20 -21.91 9.54
N SER A 92 -3.44 -22.32 9.43
CA SER A 92 -4.54 -21.74 10.19
C SER A 92 -4.48 -22.04 11.69
N ALA A 93 -3.91 -23.19 12.07
CA ALA A 93 -3.80 -23.59 13.48
C ALA A 93 -2.81 -22.70 14.26
N ARG A 94 -1.73 -22.26 13.60
CA ARG A 94 -0.68 -21.41 14.16
C ARG A 94 -0.75 -19.97 13.67
N ASN A 95 -1.70 -19.65 12.80
CA ASN A 95 -1.85 -18.34 12.16
C ASN A 95 -0.58 -17.87 11.41
N LEU A 96 0.13 -18.82 10.75
CA LEU A 96 1.32 -18.48 9.99
C LEU A 96 0.96 -18.03 8.59
N ARG A 97 1.71 -17.04 8.09
CA ARG A 97 1.52 -16.44 6.76
C ARG A 97 2.55 -16.91 5.75
N ALA A 98 2.29 -16.66 4.47
CA ALA A 98 3.18 -16.99 3.37
C ALA A 98 4.55 -16.31 3.47
N ALA A 99 4.59 -15.05 3.88
CA ALA A 99 5.85 -14.36 4.19
C ALA A 99 6.24 -14.57 5.67
N PRO A 100 7.53 -14.86 5.97
CA PRO A 100 8.00 -14.96 7.35
C PRO A 100 8.00 -13.59 8.02
N SER A 101 7.58 -13.56 9.29
CA SER A 101 7.52 -12.35 10.10
C SER A 101 8.33 -12.50 11.39
N ALA A 102 9.09 -11.48 11.76
CA ALA A 102 9.87 -11.46 13.00
C ALA A 102 8.94 -11.63 14.21
N GLY A 103 9.09 -12.75 14.92
CA GLY A 103 8.25 -13.05 16.08
C GLY A 103 6.76 -13.20 15.78
N ALA A 104 6.40 -13.44 14.52
CA ALA A 104 5.01 -13.50 14.02
C ALA A 104 4.21 -12.24 14.38
N THR A 105 4.83 -11.06 14.28
CA THR A 105 4.19 -9.78 14.60
C THR A 105 3.32 -9.23 13.47
N TYR A 106 3.55 -9.68 12.24
CA TYR A 106 2.76 -9.38 11.03
C TYR A 106 2.42 -7.88 10.87
N PRO A 107 3.44 -7.01 10.73
CA PRO A 107 3.25 -5.56 10.63
C PRO A 107 2.62 -5.12 9.32
N LEU A 108 2.64 -5.97 8.28
CA LEU A 108 2.25 -5.57 6.93
C LEU A 108 0.74 -5.57 6.72
N GLU A 109 0.25 -4.50 6.10
CA GLU A 109 -1.08 -4.36 5.54
C GLU A 109 -0.97 -4.32 4.01
N VAL A 110 -1.86 -5.01 3.31
CA VAL A 110 -1.84 -5.09 1.85
C VAL A 110 -3.13 -4.51 1.29
N TYR A 111 -2.97 -3.62 0.32
CA TYR A 111 -4.07 -3.01 -0.41
C TYR A 111 -3.90 -3.25 -1.90
N ILE A 112 -4.99 -3.13 -2.66
CA ILE A 112 -4.94 -3.06 -4.12
C ILE A 112 -5.69 -1.83 -4.61
N VAL A 113 -5.07 -1.09 -5.53
CA VAL A 113 -5.71 -0.08 -6.35
C VAL A 113 -6.09 -0.74 -7.67
N VAL A 114 -7.37 -0.77 -7.96
CA VAL A 114 -7.93 -1.36 -9.19
C VAL A 114 -8.31 -0.24 -10.14
N GLY A 115 -7.86 -0.32 -11.38
CA GLY A 115 -8.21 0.65 -12.42
C GLY A 115 -9.57 0.38 -13.07
N ASN A 116 -10.08 1.37 -13.79
CA ASN A 116 -11.32 1.23 -14.53
C ASN A 116 -11.22 0.10 -15.57
N ASN A 117 -12.19 -0.83 -15.59
CA ASN A 117 -12.22 -2.00 -16.46
C ASN A 117 -10.98 -2.89 -16.42
N SER A 118 -10.21 -2.83 -15.33
CA SER A 118 -8.93 -3.54 -15.18
C SER A 118 -9.06 -4.92 -14.54
N MET A 119 -10.23 -5.26 -14.04
CA MET A 119 -10.51 -6.58 -13.45
C MET A 119 -11.88 -7.11 -13.84
N THR A 120 -11.95 -8.42 -14.06
CA THR A 120 -13.23 -9.09 -14.27
C THR A 120 -13.95 -9.25 -12.93
N GLY A 121 -15.15 -8.69 -12.80
CA GLY A 121 -16.00 -8.86 -11.61
C GLY A 121 -15.64 -7.98 -10.41
N LEU A 122 -14.72 -7.03 -10.56
CA LEU A 122 -14.36 -6.08 -9.51
C LEU A 122 -14.36 -4.65 -10.08
N ALA A 123 -15.04 -3.73 -9.40
CA ALA A 123 -15.06 -2.32 -9.79
C ALA A 123 -13.71 -1.63 -9.50
N ASP A 124 -13.50 -0.48 -10.15
CA ASP A 124 -12.36 0.38 -9.84
C ASP A 124 -12.46 0.94 -8.41
N GLY A 125 -11.30 1.01 -7.75
CA GLY A 125 -11.23 1.48 -6.37
C GLY A 125 -10.01 1.01 -5.61
N LEU A 126 -10.01 1.35 -4.32
CA LEU A 126 -9.06 0.84 -3.34
C LEU A 126 -9.73 -0.25 -2.49
N TYR A 127 -9.04 -1.35 -2.33
CA TYR A 127 -9.47 -2.47 -1.49
C TYR A 127 -8.36 -2.87 -0.53
N ARG A 128 -8.73 -3.25 0.69
CA ARG A 128 -7.82 -3.84 1.67
C ARG A 128 -7.95 -5.36 1.64
N TYR A 129 -6.84 -6.06 1.71
CA TYR A 129 -6.83 -7.51 1.86
C TYR A 129 -6.94 -7.90 3.32
N ASP A 130 -7.94 -8.73 3.64
CA ASP A 130 -8.06 -9.43 4.92
C ASP A 130 -7.54 -10.86 4.77
N PRO A 131 -6.35 -11.19 5.30
CA PRO A 131 -5.80 -12.54 5.20
C PRO A 131 -6.58 -13.58 6.00
N HIS A 132 -7.27 -13.20 7.09
CA HIS A 132 -8.06 -14.15 7.90
C HIS A 132 -9.31 -14.63 7.16
N GLY A 133 -9.99 -13.73 6.48
CA GLY A 133 -11.15 -14.07 5.66
C GLY A 133 -10.79 -14.45 4.22
N HIS A 134 -9.53 -14.28 3.80
CA HIS A 134 -9.10 -14.35 2.41
C HIS A 134 -10.04 -13.58 1.49
N ARG A 135 -10.23 -12.30 1.77
CA ARG A 135 -11.22 -11.44 1.13
C ARG A 135 -10.71 -10.02 0.95
N LEU A 136 -11.40 -9.27 0.10
CA LEU A 136 -11.18 -7.84 -0.10
C LEU A 136 -12.26 -7.04 0.61
N GLU A 137 -11.86 -5.98 1.29
CA GLU A 137 -12.72 -4.98 1.88
C GLU A 137 -12.63 -3.71 1.07
N HIS A 138 -13.75 -3.20 0.58
CA HIS A 138 -13.78 -1.98 -0.23
C HIS A 138 -13.51 -0.75 0.66
N VAL A 139 -12.54 0.07 0.27
CA VAL A 139 -12.10 1.27 1.02
C VAL A 139 -12.54 2.56 0.33
N LEU A 140 -12.21 2.71 -0.97
CA LEU A 140 -12.49 3.90 -1.76
C LEU A 140 -13.00 3.52 -3.15
N LYS A 141 -13.92 4.29 -3.70
CA LYS A 141 -14.39 4.18 -5.09
C LYS A 141 -13.55 5.04 -6.02
N GLY A 142 -13.46 4.62 -7.28
CA GLY A 142 -12.86 5.36 -8.37
C GLY A 142 -11.43 4.94 -8.69
N ASP A 143 -11.02 5.21 -9.92
CA ASP A 143 -9.68 4.87 -10.42
C ASP A 143 -8.63 5.85 -9.87
N LEU A 144 -7.81 5.40 -8.94
CA LEU A 144 -6.78 6.20 -8.27
C LEU A 144 -5.41 6.13 -8.95
N ARG A 145 -5.25 5.36 -10.04
CA ARG A 145 -3.94 5.09 -10.65
C ARG A 145 -3.20 6.33 -11.14
N SER A 146 -3.92 7.32 -11.68
CA SER A 146 -3.30 8.56 -12.16
C SER A 146 -2.68 9.35 -11.00
N SER A 147 -3.44 9.59 -9.93
CA SER A 147 -2.94 10.31 -8.74
C SER A 147 -1.86 9.50 -8.02
N LEU A 148 -1.97 8.16 -8.03
CA LEU A 148 -0.93 7.27 -7.48
C LEU A 148 0.39 7.42 -8.24
N ALA A 149 0.35 7.50 -9.57
CA ALA A 149 1.53 7.70 -10.40
C ALA A 149 2.16 9.09 -10.17
N GLU A 150 1.34 10.14 -10.02
CA GLU A 150 1.81 11.50 -9.69
C GLU A 150 2.53 11.52 -8.35
N ALA A 151 1.93 10.97 -7.29
CA ALA A 151 2.54 10.85 -5.97
C ALA A 151 3.81 9.97 -5.99
N ALA A 152 3.92 9.08 -6.97
CA ALA A 152 5.09 8.23 -7.22
C ALA A 152 6.02 8.83 -8.27
N LEU A 153 6.28 10.13 -8.22
CA LEU A 153 7.25 10.84 -9.05
C LEU A 153 6.98 10.77 -10.57
N GLY A 154 5.71 10.64 -10.97
CA GLY A 154 5.30 10.56 -12.37
C GLY A 154 5.63 9.24 -13.06
N GLN A 155 5.82 8.14 -12.33
CA GLN A 155 6.14 6.82 -12.89
C GLN A 155 4.94 6.23 -13.66
N THR A 156 4.96 6.37 -14.99
CA THR A 156 3.80 6.10 -15.87
C THR A 156 3.30 4.66 -15.82
N TRP A 157 4.18 3.69 -15.60
CA TRP A 157 3.81 2.27 -15.49
C TRP A 157 2.88 1.96 -14.32
N ILE A 158 2.83 2.82 -13.28
CA ILE A 158 1.86 2.73 -12.19
C ILE A 158 0.44 3.03 -12.70
N LYS A 159 0.31 4.04 -13.56
CA LYS A 159 -0.97 4.39 -14.18
C LYS A 159 -1.39 3.37 -15.24
N GLU A 160 -0.43 2.80 -15.98
CA GLU A 160 -0.68 1.87 -17.08
C GLU A 160 -1.07 0.46 -16.59
N ALA A 161 -0.58 0.05 -15.43
CA ALA A 161 -0.88 -1.27 -14.88
C ALA A 161 -2.38 -1.42 -14.56
N PRO A 162 -3.00 -2.57 -14.84
CA PRO A 162 -4.39 -2.87 -14.45
C PRO A 162 -4.64 -2.67 -12.97
N ILE A 163 -3.72 -3.12 -12.12
CA ILE A 163 -3.78 -2.96 -10.67
C ILE A 163 -2.43 -2.52 -10.10
N ASN A 164 -2.48 -1.93 -8.90
CA ASN A 164 -1.29 -1.70 -8.10
C ASN A 164 -1.50 -2.29 -6.70
N ILE A 165 -0.60 -3.18 -6.28
CA ILE A 165 -0.57 -3.69 -4.91
C ILE A 165 0.25 -2.71 -4.07
N ILE A 166 -0.31 -2.30 -2.92
CA ILE A 166 0.37 -1.43 -1.96
C ILE A 166 0.71 -2.25 -0.74
N ILE A 167 1.96 -2.22 -0.33
CA ILE A 167 2.38 -2.77 0.96
C ILE A 167 2.62 -1.60 1.89
N ALA A 168 1.82 -1.53 2.95
CA ALA A 168 2.00 -0.60 4.06
C ALA A 168 2.37 -1.37 5.33
N ALA A 169 2.86 -0.66 6.36
CA ALA A 169 3.27 -1.29 7.61
C ALA A 169 2.82 -0.50 8.83
N VAL A 170 2.39 -1.23 9.86
CA VAL A 170 2.21 -0.75 11.24
C VAL A 170 3.47 -1.14 12.03
N TYR A 171 4.42 -0.22 12.11
CA TYR A 171 5.73 -0.48 12.73
C TYR A 171 5.63 -0.92 14.18
N GLU A 172 4.68 -0.35 14.92
CA GLU A 172 4.46 -0.58 16.34
C GLU A 172 4.22 -2.06 16.66
N ARG A 173 3.60 -2.82 15.76
CA ARG A 173 3.41 -4.27 15.95
C ARG A 173 4.74 -5.01 16.16
N THR A 174 5.80 -4.55 15.51
CA THR A 174 7.13 -5.18 15.61
C THR A 174 8.04 -4.44 16.59
N THR A 175 8.01 -3.12 16.62
CA THR A 175 8.87 -2.34 17.53
C THR A 175 8.46 -2.47 18.99
N ALA A 176 7.19 -2.74 19.29
CA ALA A 176 6.74 -3.06 20.66
C ALA A 176 7.51 -4.25 21.26
N ARG A 177 7.94 -5.21 20.42
CA ARG A 177 8.71 -6.38 20.85
C ARG A 177 10.22 -6.21 20.72
N TYR A 178 10.68 -5.49 19.68
CA TYR A 178 12.10 -5.46 19.29
C TYR A 178 12.74 -4.07 19.40
N GLY A 179 12.03 -3.05 19.92
CA GLY A 179 12.49 -1.67 19.95
C GLY A 179 12.81 -1.16 18.55
N GLU A 180 13.73 -0.23 18.43
CA GLU A 180 14.16 0.35 17.14
C GLU A 180 14.64 -0.70 16.12
N ARG A 181 15.19 -1.81 16.61
CA ARG A 181 15.61 -2.91 15.73
C ARG A 181 14.45 -3.47 14.92
N GLY A 182 13.22 -3.37 15.44
CA GLY A 182 11.99 -3.78 14.77
C GLY A 182 11.75 -3.08 13.43
N ILE A 183 12.17 -1.82 13.28
CA ILE A 183 12.05 -1.06 12.01
C ILE A 183 12.74 -1.82 10.87
N ARG A 184 13.97 -2.30 11.10
CA ARG A 184 14.70 -3.08 10.09
C ARG A 184 14.00 -4.40 9.76
N TYR A 185 13.40 -5.05 10.76
CA TYR A 185 12.69 -6.32 10.54
C TYR A 185 11.44 -6.12 9.69
N VAL A 186 10.71 -5.01 9.86
CA VAL A 186 9.58 -4.64 9.01
C VAL A 186 10.00 -4.48 7.55
N HIS A 187 11.11 -3.78 7.29
CA HIS A 187 11.61 -3.61 5.93
C HIS A 187 12.06 -4.93 5.29
N MET A 188 12.68 -5.82 6.07
CA MET A 188 13.05 -7.17 5.60
C MET A 188 11.80 -7.99 5.24
N GLU A 189 10.75 -7.93 6.07
CA GLU A 189 9.48 -8.63 5.82
C GLU A 189 8.79 -8.11 4.56
N ALA A 190 8.78 -6.78 4.34
CA ALA A 190 8.26 -6.20 3.12
C ALA A 190 8.98 -6.72 1.87
N GLY A 191 10.31 -6.88 1.94
CA GLY A 191 11.11 -7.50 0.89
C GLY A 191 10.75 -8.98 0.66
N HIS A 192 10.52 -9.76 1.72
CA HIS A 192 10.07 -11.15 1.61
C HIS A 192 8.71 -11.27 0.92
N ALA A 193 7.74 -10.46 1.34
CA ALA A 193 6.42 -10.43 0.73
C ALA A 193 6.47 -10.01 -0.75
N ALA A 194 7.27 -8.98 -1.07
CA ALA A 194 7.46 -8.53 -2.44
C ALA A 194 8.14 -9.58 -3.32
N GLN A 195 9.08 -10.35 -2.79
CA GLN A 195 9.72 -11.44 -3.54
C GLN A 195 8.74 -12.60 -3.80
N ASN A 196 7.89 -12.95 -2.83
CA ASN A 196 6.83 -13.91 -3.04
C ASN A 196 5.89 -13.47 -4.17
N LEU A 197 5.50 -12.18 -4.19
CA LEU A 197 4.71 -11.61 -5.27
C LEU A 197 5.40 -11.75 -6.62
N TYR A 198 6.71 -11.45 -6.71
CA TYR A 198 7.48 -11.59 -7.94
C TYR A 198 7.45 -13.02 -8.49
N LEU A 199 7.71 -13.99 -7.64
CA LEU A 199 7.73 -15.40 -8.05
C LEU A 199 6.36 -15.88 -8.47
N GLN A 200 5.33 -15.50 -7.71
CA GLN A 200 3.95 -15.87 -8.01
C GLN A 200 3.43 -15.20 -9.28
N ALA A 201 3.72 -13.91 -9.49
CA ALA A 201 3.37 -13.22 -10.73
C ALA A 201 4.05 -13.89 -11.94
N THR A 202 5.34 -14.21 -11.83
CA THR A 202 6.09 -14.91 -12.88
C THR A 202 5.46 -16.27 -13.20
N ALA A 203 5.11 -17.04 -12.19
CA ALA A 203 4.46 -18.36 -12.35
C ALA A 203 3.09 -18.27 -13.03
N ARG A 204 2.40 -17.13 -12.90
CA ARG A 204 1.11 -16.86 -13.55
C ARG A 204 1.23 -16.14 -14.90
N GLY A 205 2.45 -15.94 -15.43
CA GLY A 205 2.67 -15.20 -16.67
C GLY A 205 2.41 -13.70 -16.56
N LEU A 206 2.37 -13.16 -15.32
CA LEU A 206 2.17 -11.75 -15.07
C LEU A 206 3.51 -11.02 -14.89
N GLY A 207 3.50 -9.74 -15.24
CA GLY A 207 4.62 -8.82 -15.03
C GLY A 207 4.35 -7.90 -13.84
N MET A 208 5.42 -7.56 -13.10
CA MET A 208 5.37 -6.57 -12.04
C MET A 208 6.71 -5.89 -11.81
N VAL A 209 6.70 -4.79 -11.08
CA VAL A 209 7.90 -4.16 -10.53
C VAL A 209 7.61 -3.62 -9.13
N VAL A 210 8.61 -3.69 -8.24
CA VAL A 210 8.53 -3.08 -6.91
C VAL A 210 9.05 -1.65 -6.99
N VAL A 211 8.23 -0.69 -6.57
CA VAL A 211 8.54 0.74 -6.52
C VAL A 211 8.61 1.19 -5.07
N GLY A 212 9.77 1.72 -4.65
CA GLY A 212 9.97 2.32 -3.33
C GLY A 212 10.20 3.84 -3.40
N ALA A 213 10.16 4.45 -4.61
CA ALA A 213 10.39 5.87 -4.80
C ALA A 213 9.06 6.60 -5.02
N PHE A 214 8.55 7.24 -3.97
CA PHE A 214 7.30 8.02 -3.96
C PHE A 214 7.30 9.00 -2.78
N HIS A 215 6.31 9.87 -2.71
CA HIS A 215 6.07 10.78 -1.59
C HIS A 215 5.14 10.09 -0.58
N ASP A 216 5.69 9.63 0.55
CA ASP A 216 4.98 8.83 1.57
C ASP A 216 3.70 9.50 2.05
N ASP A 217 3.76 10.79 2.40
CA ASP A 217 2.61 11.54 2.90
C ASP A 217 1.51 11.68 1.84
N GLN A 218 1.87 11.89 0.56
CA GLN A 218 0.90 11.97 -0.53
C GLN A 218 0.21 10.62 -0.77
N ILE A 219 0.95 9.51 -0.69
CA ILE A 219 0.36 8.16 -0.80
C ILE A 219 -0.55 7.88 0.38
N GLN A 220 -0.13 8.23 1.61
CA GLN A 220 -0.93 8.03 2.82
C GLN A 220 -2.25 8.81 2.75
N GLU A 221 -2.21 10.06 2.30
CA GLU A 221 -3.39 10.92 2.11
C GLU A 221 -4.30 10.40 0.99
N LEU A 222 -3.74 10.14 -0.20
CA LEU A 222 -4.49 9.64 -1.37
C LEU A 222 -5.27 8.38 -1.06
N LEU A 223 -4.62 7.41 -0.41
CA LEU A 223 -5.20 6.12 -0.08
C LEU A 223 -5.97 6.14 1.25
N ARG A 224 -6.00 7.28 1.94
CA ARG A 224 -6.60 7.46 3.26
C ARG A 224 -6.15 6.36 4.23
N LEU A 225 -4.87 6.04 4.22
CA LEU A 225 -4.33 5.07 5.16
C LEU A 225 -4.42 5.60 6.59
N PRO A 226 -4.70 4.74 7.58
CA PRO A 226 -4.57 5.09 8.99
C PRO A 226 -3.21 5.72 9.29
N THR A 227 -3.14 6.62 10.27
CA THR A 227 -1.93 7.40 10.57
C THR A 227 -0.75 6.55 11.02
N ASP A 228 -1.01 5.38 11.60
CA ASP A 228 -0.04 4.38 12.03
C ASP A 228 0.44 3.47 10.89
N GLN A 229 -0.16 3.55 9.70
CA GLN A 229 0.23 2.76 8.54
C GLN A 229 1.11 3.59 7.60
N LYS A 230 2.30 3.11 7.32
CA LYS A 230 3.26 3.77 6.44
C LYS A 230 3.42 2.98 5.14
N PRO A 231 3.25 3.59 3.95
CA PRO A 231 3.47 2.92 2.68
C PRO A 231 4.95 2.56 2.52
N LEU A 232 5.23 1.35 2.06
CA LEU A 232 6.59 0.85 1.82
C LEU A 232 6.85 0.54 0.35
N TYR A 233 5.84 -0.02 -0.34
CA TYR A 233 5.94 -0.37 -1.76
C TYR A 233 4.65 -0.07 -2.50
N ILE A 234 4.81 0.39 -3.75
CA ILE A 234 3.80 0.37 -4.80
C ILE A 234 4.24 -0.67 -5.82
N ILE A 235 3.36 -1.60 -6.16
CA ILE A 235 3.68 -2.75 -7.01
C ILE A 235 2.66 -2.83 -8.14
N PRO A 236 2.90 -2.17 -9.27
CA PRO A 236 2.07 -2.32 -10.46
C PRO A 236 2.18 -3.74 -11.02
N VAL A 237 1.05 -4.33 -11.38
CA VAL A 237 0.92 -5.69 -11.88
C VAL A 237 -0.02 -5.71 -13.09
N GLY A 238 0.35 -6.49 -14.12
CA GLY A 238 -0.45 -6.68 -15.31
C GLY A 238 0.13 -7.75 -16.23
N HIS A 239 -0.55 -7.99 -17.35
CA HIS A 239 0.03 -8.83 -18.41
C HIS A 239 1.17 -8.08 -19.09
N PRO A 240 2.38 -8.66 -19.19
CA PRO A 240 3.52 -7.98 -19.79
C PRO A 240 3.27 -7.72 -21.28
N ARG A 241 3.63 -6.52 -21.74
CA ARG A 241 3.67 -6.24 -23.17
C ARG A 241 4.98 -6.82 -23.71
N SER A 242 4.84 -7.66 -24.75
CA SER A 242 5.96 -8.25 -25.50
C SER A 242 6.83 -7.18 -26.19
#